data_7ab0276ad72d10212b14cc85018e6bce
#
_entry.id   7ab0276ad72d10212b14cc85018e6bce
#
_cell.length_a   1.000
_cell.length_b   1.000
_cell.length_c   1.000
_cell.angle_alpha   90.00
_cell.angle_beta   90.00
_cell.angle_gamma   90.00
#
_symmetry.space_group_name_H-M   'P 1'
#
loop_
_entity.id
_entity.type
_entity.pdbx_description
1 polymer ?
#
loop_
_entity_poly.entity_id
_entity_poly.type
_entity_poly.pdbx_seq_one_letter_code
_entity_poly.pdbx_strand_id
1 'polypeptide(L)'
;GVSPQGNPDNDFGQQYSDVKAWLAAEGENAVVDYLCPQIYWGCGYTLQSGSTRFAFENIVPEWLAMPRAASTALYFGLGAYRIGEGDGGANEDSQSQWCTGSALARQVESLHSLGAGGWALYRYDSLFRSAQPELADAERAALAALTTA
;
A
#
# COMPACT_ATOMS: atom_id res chain seq x y z
N GLY A 1 -1.94 -14.79 -7.82
CA GLY A 1 -2.15 -13.37 -7.56
C GLY A 1 -1.18 -12.45 -8.29
N VAL A 2 -1.49 -11.16 -8.34
CA VAL A 2 -0.70 -10.13 -9.04
C VAL A 2 -0.53 -8.92 -8.14
N SER A 3 0.64 -8.25 -8.23
CA SER A 3 0.94 -7.02 -7.50
C SER A 3 1.14 -5.86 -8.51
N PRO A 4 0.04 -5.22 -8.97
CA PRO A 4 0.10 -4.13 -9.91
C PRO A 4 0.59 -2.83 -9.25
N GLN A 5 0.86 -1.81 -10.07
CA GLN A 5 1.12 -0.46 -9.56
C GLN A 5 -0.08 0.06 -8.75
N GLY A 6 0.21 0.95 -7.79
CA GLY A 6 -0.81 1.54 -6.93
C GLY A 6 -1.78 2.50 -7.65
N ASN A 7 -1.38 3.07 -8.80
CA ASN A 7 -2.27 3.90 -9.62
C ASN A 7 -3.06 3.03 -10.60
N PRO A 8 -4.37 2.83 -10.40
CA PRO A 8 -5.18 1.94 -11.24
C PRO A 8 -5.42 2.48 -12.66
N ASP A 9 -5.24 3.77 -12.90
CA ASP A 9 -5.45 4.36 -14.22
C ASP A 9 -4.19 4.34 -15.10
N ASN A 10 -3.02 4.11 -14.52
CA ASN A 10 -1.75 4.10 -15.25
C ASN A 10 -1.44 2.76 -15.90
N ASP A 11 -2.09 1.70 -15.44
CA ASP A 11 -1.64 0.36 -15.76
C ASP A 11 -1.96 -0.06 -17.18
N PHE A 12 -3.18 0.17 -17.66
CA PHE A 12 -3.58 -0.36 -18.94
C PHE A 12 -2.78 0.23 -20.11
N GLY A 13 -2.69 1.56 -20.20
CA GLY A 13 -2.04 2.23 -21.32
C GLY A 13 -0.51 2.17 -21.33
N GLN A 14 0.12 2.02 -20.18
CA GLN A 14 1.57 2.06 -20.03
C GLN A 14 2.21 0.72 -19.64
N GLN A 15 1.46 -0.13 -18.94
CA GLN A 15 1.93 -1.39 -18.39
C GLN A 15 1.26 -2.60 -19.04
N TYR A 16 0.35 -2.37 -19.98
CA TYR A 16 -0.44 -3.41 -20.64
C TYR A 16 -1.23 -4.28 -19.65
N SER A 17 -1.65 -3.70 -18.51
CA SER A 17 -2.44 -4.36 -17.48
C SER A 17 -3.79 -3.67 -17.30
N ASP A 18 -4.87 -4.45 -17.26
CA ASP A 18 -6.23 -3.97 -17.02
C ASP A 18 -6.71 -4.46 -15.66
N VAL A 19 -6.25 -3.78 -14.62
CA VAL A 19 -6.53 -4.16 -13.22
C VAL A 19 -8.02 -4.12 -12.89
N LYS A 20 -8.78 -3.22 -13.53
CA LYS A 20 -10.22 -3.08 -13.32
C LYS A 20 -10.96 -4.29 -13.88
N ALA A 21 -10.59 -4.72 -15.09
CA ALA A 21 -11.14 -5.94 -15.68
C ALA A 21 -10.75 -7.18 -14.88
N TRP A 22 -9.50 -7.26 -14.38
CA TRP A 22 -9.05 -8.40 -13.56
C TRP A 22 -9.79 -8.50 -12.24
N LEU A 23 -10.08 -7.37 -11.58
CA LEU A 23 -10.88 -7.36 -10.35
C LEU A 23 -12.31 -7.81 -10.57
N ALA A 24 -12.92 -7.40 -11.67
CA ALA A 24 -14.34 -7.64 -11.97
C ALA A 24 -14.62 -9.01 -12.63
N ALA A 25 -13.59 -9.71 -13.14
CA ALA A 25 -13.76 -10.97 -13.86
C ALA A 25 -14.23 -12.10 -12.93
N GLU A 26 -15.30 -12.81 -13.34
CA GLU A 26 -15.96 -13.86 -12.55
C GLU A 26 -16.00 -15.20 -13.30
N GLY A 27 -16.15 -16.28 -12.51
CA GLY A 27 -16.34 -17.64 -13.03
C GLY A 27 -15.19 -18.09 -13.91
N GLU A 28 -15.48 -18.59 -15.11
CA GLU A 28 -14.48 -19.07 -16.07
C GLU A 28 -13.58 -17.95 -16.63
N ASN A 29 -14.00 -16.69 -16.50
CA ASN A 29 -13.23 -15.52 -16.91
C ASN A 29 -12.33 -14.97 -15.80
N ALA A 30 -12.38 -15.50 -14.58
CA ALA A 30 -11.52 -15.09 -13.50
C ALA A 30 -10.06 -15.41 -13.83
N VAL A 31 -9.21 -14.38 -13.84
CA VAL A 31 -7.79 -14.50 -14.19
C VAL A 31 -6.86 -14.38 -12.99
N VAL A 32 -7.39 -13.95 -11.85
CA VAL A 32 -6.64 -13.77 -10.61
C VAL A 32 -7.46 -14.22 -9.39
N ASP A 33 -6.80 -14.79 -8.38
CA ASP A 33 -7.40 -15.08 -7.07
C ASP A 33 -7.33 -13.85 -6.16
N TYR A 34 -6.30 -13.02 -6.34
CA TYR A 34 -6.14 -11.77 -5.61
C TYR A 34 -5.32 -10.74 -6.40
N LEU A 35 -5.55 -9.48 -6.08
CA LEU A 35 -4.67 -8.36 -6.40
C LEU A 35 -4.06 -7.77 -5.13
N CYS A 36 -2.81 -7.30 -5.24
CA CYS A 36 -2.07 -6.66 -4.16
C CYS A 36 -1.39 -5.39 -4.72
N PRO A 37 -2.15 -4.29 -4.96
CA PRO A 37 -1.58 -3.06 -5.50
C PRO A 37 -0.49 -2.49 -4.58
N GLN A 38 0.54 -1.91 -5.20
CA GLN A 38 1.72 -1.36 -4.54
C GLN A 38 1.43 0.06 -4.04
N ILE A 39 0.87 0.19 -2.83
CA ILE A 39 0.57 1.49 -2.22
C ILE A 39 1.79 1.93 -1.40
N TYR A 40 2.79 2.49 -2.09
CA TYR A 40 4.07 2.87 -1.49
C TYR A 40 4.17 4.36 -1.15
N TRP A 41 3.03 5.01 -0.97
CA TRP A 41 2.89 6.40 -0.55
C TRP A 41 2.43 6.49 0.90
N GLY A 42 2.85 7.55 1.58
CA GLY A 42 2.45 7.83 2.96
C GLY A 42 1.11 8.55 3.07
N CYS A 43 0.66 8.72 4.31
CA CYS A 43 -0.47 9.61 4.59
C CYS A 43 -0.08 11.06 4.26
N GLY A 44 -1.00 11.81 3.65
CA GLY A 44 -0.75 13.17 3.21
C GLY A 44 0.21 13.31 2.02
N TYR A 45 0.55 12.20 1.34
CA TYR A 45 1.39 12.26 0.14
C TYR A 45 0.84 13.26 -0.88
N THR A 46 1.72 14.13 -1.37
CA THR A 46 1.35 15.18 -2.32
C THR A 46 2.31 15.17 -3.50
N LEU A 47 1.76 15.08 -4.70
CA LEU A 47 2.55 15.23 -5.93
C LEU A 47 3.11 16.65 -6.05
N GLN A 48 4.16 16.83 -6.86
CA GLN A 48 4.71 18.15 -7.18
C GLN A 48 3.67 19.09 -7.82
N SER A 49 2.63 18.54 -8.43
CA SER A 49 1.48 19.29 -8.96
C SER A 49 0.50 19.79 -7.89
N GLY A 50 0.69 19.41 -6.61
CA GLY A 50 -0.22 19.70 -5.50
C GLY A 50 -1.36 18.68 -5.33
N SER A 51 -1.48 17.67 -6.20
CA SER A 51 -2.52 16.65 -6.07
C SER A 51 -2.20 15.69 -4.92
N THR A 52 -3.21 15.37 -4.10
CA THR A 52 -3.14 14.41 -3.00
C THR A 52 -3.80 13.06 -3.35
N ARG A 53 -4.14 12.83 -4.62
CA ARG A 53 -4.86 11.61 -5.05
C ARG A 53 -4.19 10.33 -4.56
N PHE A 54 -2.85 10.28 -4.57
CA PHE A 54 -2.09 9.11 -4.17
C PHE A 54 -1.72 9.10 -2.68
N ALA A 55 -2.17 10.06 -1.87
CA ALA A 55 -2.10 9.93 -0.42
C ALA A 55 -2.76 8.63 0.01
N PHE A 56 -2.18 7.93 0.98
CA PHE A 56 -2.64 6.62 1.42
C PHE A 56 -4.14 6.59 1.72
N GLU A 57 -4.62 7.60 2.44
CA GLU A 57 -6.02 7.78 2.83
C GLU A 57 -6.97 8.04 1.66
N ASN A 58 -6.47 8.39 0.48
CA ASN A 58 -7.25 8.63 -0.73
C ASN A 58 -7.21 7.44 -1.68
N ILE A 59 -6.02 6.89 -1.94
CA ILE A 59 -5.86 5.83 -2.94
C ILE A 59 -6.39 4.47 -2.46
N VAL A 60 -6.28 4.16 -1.17
CA VAL A 60 -6.81 2.89 -0.63
C VAL A 60 -8.34 2.82 -0.76
N PRO A 61 -9.12 3.85 -0.35
CA PRO A 61 -10.56 3.86 -0.61
C PRO A 61 -10.91 3.79 -2.09
N GLU A 62 -10.13 4.40 -2.99
CA GLU A 62 -10.34 4.30 -4.44
C GLU A 62 -10.27 2.83 -4.90
N TRP A 63 -9.26 2.07 -4.47
CA TRP A 63 -9.14 0.65 -4.75
C TRP A 63 -10.29 -0.18 -4.15
N LEU A 64 -10.67 0.09 -2.90
CA LEU A 64 -11.75 -0.63 -2.21
C LEU A 64 -13.11 -0.40 -2.87
N ALA A 65 -13.34 0.76 -3.48
CA ALA A 65 -14.59 1.11 -4.15
C ALA A 65 -14.72 0.52 -5.56
N MET A 66 -13.67 -0.06 -6.14
CA MET A 66 -13.75 -0.65 -7.48
C MET A 66 -14.68 -1.88 -7.50
N PRO A 67 -15.48 -2.07 -8.57
CA PRO A 67 -16.20 -3.32 -8.78
C PRO A 67 -15.25 -4.51 -8.70
N ARG A 68 -15.62 -5.49 -7.88
CA ARG A 68 -14.78 -6.67 -7.63
C ARG A 68 -15.62 -7.92 -7.54
N ALA A 69 -15.16 -8.98 -8.21
CA ALA A 69 -15.75 -10.31 -8.09
C ALA A 69 -15.65 -10.82 -6.65
N ALA A 70 -16.68 -11.51 -6.17
CA ALA A 70 -16.69 -12.06 -4.82
C ALA A 70 -15.56 -13.10 -4.58
N SER A 71 -15.09 -13.74 -5.64
CA SER A 71 -13.98 -14.71 -5.62
C SER A 71 -12.60 -14.07 -5.60
N THR A 72 -12.48 -12.75 -5.86
CA THR A 72 -11.18 -12.05 -5.96
C THR A 72 -10.89 -11.30 -4.67
N ALA A 73 -9.81 -11.65 -3.97
CA ALA A 73 -9.35 -10.92 -2.80
C ALA A 73 -8.58 -9.66 -3.18
N LEU A 74 -8.64 -8.63 -2.33
CA LEU A 74 -7.85 -7.41 -2.46
C LEU A 74 -7.01 -7.23 -1.20
N TYR A 75 -5.71 -7.30 -1.36
CA TYR A 75 -4.69 -6.98 -0.36
C TYR A 75 -3.98 -5.69 -0.73
N PHE A 76 -3.14 -5.14 0.16
CA PHE A 76 -2.40 -3.91 -0.12
C PHE A 76 -0.90 -4.09 0.15
N GLY A 77 -0.08 -3.78 -0.84
CA GLY A 77 1.38 -3.77 -0.73
C GLY A 77 1.84 -2.46 -0.10
N LEU A 78 2.58 -2.54 1.02
CA LEU A 78 3.11 -1.39 1.74
C LEU A 78 4.62 -1.30 1.58
N GLY A 79 5.14 -0.08 1.44
CA GLY A 79 6.53 0.19 1.11
C GLY A 79 7.46 0.26 2.32
N ALA A 80 7.83 -0.87 2.91
CA ALA A 80 8.78 -0.90 4.04
C ALA A 80 10.16 -0.28 3.71
N TYR A 81 10.55 -0.24 2.44
CA TYR A 81 11.78 0.42 2.01
C TYR A 81 11.77 1.95 2.13
N ARG A 82 10.60 2.53 2.39
CA ARG A 82 10.44 3.96 2.65
C ARG A 82 10.88 4.38 4.06
N ILE A 83 11.04 3.43 4.96
CA ILE A 83 11.49 3.69 6.35
C ILE A 83 12.82 4.44 6.29
N GLY A 84 12.85 5.65 6.86
CA GLY A 84 14.00 6.53 6.88
C GLY A 84 14.34 7.25 5.56
N GLU A 85 13.70 6.87 4.44
CA GLU A 85 13.98 7.43 3.10
C GLU A 85 12.88 8.40 2.61
N GLY A 86 11.67 8.27 3.15
CA GLY A 86 10.50 9.02 2.68
C GLY A 86 9.89 8.48 1.39
N ASP A 87 8.80 9.10 0.95
CA ASP A 87 8.03 8.67 -0.23
C ASP A 87 8.21 9.57 -1.47
N GLY A 88 9.02 10.63 -1.37
CA GLY A 88 9.34 11.54 -2.48
C GLY A 88 8.24 12.55 -2.80
N GLY A 89 7.22 12.68 -1.96
CA GLY A 89 6.16 13.68 -2.12
C GLY A 89 6.63 15.11 -1.80
N ALA A 90 5.81 16.09 -2.19
CA ALA A 90 6.08 17.52 -1.93
C ALA A 90 5.74 17.95 -0.49
N ASN A 91 5.02 17.12 0.27
CA ASN A 91 4.64 17.40 1.65
C ASN A 91 5.70 16.89 2.62
N GLU A 92 6.34 17.79 3.36
CA GLU A 92 7.41 17.46 4.32
C GLU A 92 6.89 16.60 5.49
N ASP A 93 5.66 16.81 5.95
CA ASP A 93 5.05 16.00 7.00
C ASP A 93 4.83 14.56 6.53
N SER A 94 4.46 14.37 5.27
CA SER A 94 4.38 13.04 4.65
C SER A 94 5.76 12.37 4.56
N GLN A 95 6.82 13.13 4.31
CA GLN A 95 8.18 12.57 4.29
C GLN A 95 8.62 12.18 5.71
N SER A 96 8.41 13.06 6.70
CA SER A 96 8.90 12.87 8.07
C SER A 96 8.27 11.69 8.79
N GLN A 97 7.04 11.30 8.44
CA GLN A 97 6.37 10.14 9.05
C GLN A 97 7.18 8.84 8.92
N TRP A 98 7.96 8.70 7.84
CA TRP A 98 8.80 7.53 7.60
C TRP A 98 10.00 7.41 8.53
N CYS A 99 10.25 8.45 9.33
CA CYS A 99 11.29 8.49 10.37
C CYS A 99 10.72 8.33 11.79
N THR A 100 9.43 7.99 11.94
CA THR A 100 8.79 7.89 13.27
C THR A 100 8.86 6.50 13.90
N GLY A 101 9.19 5.46 13.12
CA GLY A 101 9.16 4.07 13.56
C GLY A 101 7.75 3.49 13.75
N SER A 102 6.73 4.11 13.14
CA SER A 102 5.33 3.64 13.21
C SER A 102 4.52 3.92 11.95
N ALA A 103 5.16 4.30 10.86
CA ALA A 103 4.47 4.65 9.61
C ALA A 103 3.67 3.48 9.03
N LEU A 104 4.27 2.29 8.97
CA LEU A 104 3.61 1.08 8.48
C LEU A 104 2.48 0.64 9.42
N ALA A 105 2.68 0.71 10.74
CA ALA A 105 1.65 0.35 11.72
C ALA A 105 0.40 1.22 11.54
N ARG A 106 0.55 2.53 11.36
CA ARG A 106 -0.58 3.45 11.08
C ARG A 106 -1.30 3.10 9.77
N GLN A 107 -0.56 2.71 8.74
CA GLN A 107 -1.18 2.25 7.49
C GLN A 107 -1.97 0.95 7.69
N VAL A 108 -1.44 0.00 8.45
CA VAL A 108 -2.13 -1.26 8.77
C VAL A 108 -3.39 -1.00 9.60
N GLU A 109 -3.34 -0.14 10.61
CA GLU A 109 -4.53 0.28 11.39
C GLU A 109 -5.61 0.89 10.48
N SER A 110 -5.20 1.74 9.54
CA SER A 110 -6.11 2.32 8.57
C SER A 110 -6.75 1.25 7.67
N LEU A 111 -5.97 0.27 7.18
CA LEU A 111 -6.48 -0.85 6.40
C LEU A 111 -7.49 -1.68 7.20
N HIS A 112 -7.21 -1.99 8.46
CA HIS A 112 -8.15 -2.70 9.34
C HIS A 112 -9.45 -1.90 9.52
N SER A 113 -9.35 -0.59 9.75
CA SER A 113 -10.52 0.29 9.92
C SER A 113 -11.37 0.39 8.66
N LEU A 114 -10.76 0.26 7.49
CA LEU A 114 -11.43 0.26 6.19
C LEU A 114 -11.98 -1.11 5.78
N GLY A 115 -11.74 -2.15 6.57
CA GLY A 115 -12.16 -3.52 6.26
C GLY A 115 -11.41 -4.17 5.10
N ALA A 116 -10.16 -3.76 4.86
CA ALA A 116 -9.31 -4.37 3.84
C ALA A 116 -9.01 -5.84 4.16
N GLY A 117 -8.87 -6.68 3.13
CA GLY A 117 -8.66 -8.12 3.27
C GLY A 117 -7.28 -8.52 3.83
N GLY A 118 -6.32 -7.60 3.81
CA GLY A 118 -4.98 -7.84 4.34
C GLY A 118 -3.91 -6.97 3.65
N TRP A 119 -2.66 -7.22 3.99
CA TRP A 119 -1.53 -6.45 3.52
C TRP A 119 -0.25 -7.29 3.37
N ALA A 120 0.70 -6.76 2.61
CA ALA A 120 2.03 -7.33 2.45
C ALA A 120 3.09 -6.22 2.53
N LEU A 121 4.26 -6.50 3.10
CA LEU A 121 5.34 -5.53 3.24
C LEU A 121 6.43 -5.76 2.17
N TYR A 122 6.75 -4.75 1.42
CA TYR A 122 7.87 -4.76 0.49
C TYR A 122 9.00 -3.90 1.05
N ARG A 123 10.08 -4.48 1.58
CA ARG A 123 10.47 -5.88 1.54
C ARG A 123 11.13 -6.33 2.85
N TYR A 124 11.44 -7.63 2.97
CA TYR A 124 12.11 -8.25 4.12
C TYR A 124 13.39 -7.52 4.55
N ASP A 125 14.30 -7.25 3.61
CA ASP A 125 15.58 -6.60 3.94
C ASP A 125 15.39 -5.21 4.59
N SER A 126 14.35 -4.49 4.23
CA SER A 126 14.07 -3.17 4.81
C SER A 126 13.70 -3.21 6.29
N LEU A 127 13.21 -4.36 6.76
CA LEU A 127 12.82 -4.56 8.16
C LEU A 127 13.85 -5.34 8.97
N PHE A 128 14.56 -6.30 8.34
CA PHE A 128 15.41 -7.25 9.06
C PHE A 128 16.91 -7.11 8.74
N ARG A 129 17.26 -6.32 7.73
CA ARG A 129 18.63 -6.02 7.30
C ARG A 129 18.80 -4.55 6.96
N SER A 130 18.01 -3.68 7.59
CA SER A 130 17.99 -2.24 7.32
C SER A 130 19.34 -1.58 7.61
N ALA A 131 19.68 -0.59 6.80
CA ALA A 131 20.76 0.36 7.11
C ALA A 131 20.40 1.31 8.28
N GLN A 132 19.12 1.36 8.68
CA GLN A 132 18.60 2.12 9.81
C GLN A 132 17.93 1.16 10.82
N PRO A 133 18.71 0.34 11.54
CA PRO A 133 18.18 -0.76 12.36
C PRO A 133 17.23 -0.29 13.45
N GLU A 134 17.50 0.84 14.11
CA GLU A 134 16.66 1.38 15.17
C GLU A 134 15.25 1.74 14.69
N LEU A 135 15.14 2.36 13.50
CA LEU A 135 13.84 2.65 12.90
C LEU A 135 13.10 1.38 12.46
N ALA A 136 13.82 0.43 11.87
CA ALA A 136 13.24 -0.85 11.46
C ALA A 136 12.77 -1.66 12.68
N ASP A 137 13.50 -1.64 13.79
CA ASP A 137 13.12 -2.28 15.04
C ASP A 137 11.85 -1.64 15.64
N ALA A 138 11.76 -0.32 15.63
CA ALA A 138 10.59 0.41 16.09
C ALA A 138 9.35 0.08 15.24
N GLU A 139 9.49 0.06 13.90
CA GLU A 139 8.39 -0.34 12.99
C GLU A 139 7.93 -1.79 13.24
N ARG A 140 8.87 -2.74 13.42
CA ARG A 140 8.51 -4.13 13.75
C ARG A 140 7.78 -4.23 15.08
N ALA A 141 8.22 -3.49 16.09
CA ALA A 141 7.56 -3.47 17.39
C ALA A 141 6.15 -2.88 17.29
N ALA A 142 5.97 -1.79 16.56
CA ALA A 142 4.68 -1.16 16.33
C ALA A 142 3.71 -2.09 15.58
N LEU A 143 4.18 -2.76 14.51
CA LEU A 143 3.38 -3.75 13.78
C LEU A 143 3.00 -4.96 14.65
N ALA A 144 3.93 -5.48 15.47
CA ALA A 144 3.66 -6.61 16.35
C ALA A 144 2.60 -6.27 17.41
N ALA A 145 2.54 -5.04 17.88
CA ALA A 145 1.54 -4.59 18.84
C ALA A 145 0.10 -4.67 18.28
N LEU A 146 -0.07 -4.50 16.96
CA LEU A 146 -1.37 -4.58 16.31
C LEU A 146 -1.92 -6.03 16.21
N THR A 147 -1.05 -7.04 16.25
CA THR A 147 -1.45 -8.44 16.13
C THR A 147 -1.80 -9.06 17.48
N THR A 148 -1.58 -8.36 18.57
CA THR A 148 -1.83 -8.82 19.95
C THR A 148 -3.06 -8.19 20.59
N ALA A 149 -3.72 -7.27 19.91
CA ALA A 149 -4.96 -6.60 20.34
C ALA A 149 -6.19 -7.25 19.67
#